data_c8e5425ff96aff702c859c9705dab871
#
_entry.id   c8e5425ff96aff702c859c9705dab871
#
_cell.length_a   1.000
_cell.length_b   1.000
_cell.length_c   1.000
_cell.angle_alpha   90.00
_cell.angle_beta   90.00
_cell.angle_gamma   90.00
#
_symmetry.space_group_name_H-M   'P 1'
#
loop_
_entity.id
_entity.type
_entity.pdbx_description
1 polymer ?
#
loop_
_entity_poly.entity_id
_entity_poly.type
_entity_poly.pdbx_seq_one_letter_code
_entity_poly.pdbx_strand_id
1 'polypeptide(L)'
;MSVEEEFKRFKQIREELKLTQAVFAEELGIGSTTADIERGRTRIPGHAVKELLKKYHINPLWLFGESGQKYLRAEVSAGPKVITVDGSGKENIVLVNAKAAAGYPLNIGDAQWFESLPAFGIPLPEYRNATFRGFQVDGDSMKPVLQSGEWILGRALDDWDNLGRNKMYVVVTADSILVKKIQKDAATTFVNLISLNPDYAPIRLDRGEIREMWQVNSKLSFDLEADFQNVSLQSLHQEMKELKEEVRKMAK
;
A
#
# COMPACT_ATOMS: atom_id res chain seq x y z
N MET A 1 4.82 21.96 -29.58
CA MET A 1 4.46 20.51 -29.49
C MET A 1 3.14 20.32 -30.21
N SER A 2 2.94 19.23 -30.93
CA SER A 2 1.82 19.12 -31.86
C SER A 2 0.53 18.73 -31.13
N VAL A 3 -0.55 19.37 -31.47
CA VAL A 3 -1.94 19.09 -31.05
C VAL A 3 -2.33 17.61 -31.32
N GLU A 4 -1.59 16.92 -32.18
CA GLU A 4 -1.78 15.49 -32.46
C GLU A 4 -1.42 14.55 -31.31
N GLU A 5 -0.57 14.97 -30.37
CA GLU A 5 -0.10 14.09 -29.28
C GLU A 5 -1.15 13.94 -28.18
N GLU A 6 -1.92 15.00 -27.89
CA GLU A 6 -3.01 14.94 -26.90
C GLU A 6 -4.11 13.94 -27.30
N PHE A 7 -4.46 13.89 -28.59
CA PHE A 7 -5.48 12.98 -29.10
C PHE A 7 -5.03 11.51 -29.10
N LYS A 8 -3.74 11.29 -29.44
CA LYS A 8 -3.15 9.95 -29.35
C LYS A 8 -3.13 9.45 -27.91
N ARG A 9 -2.77 10.30 -26.95
CA ARG A 9 -2.75 9.97 -25.53
C ARG A 9 -4.17 9.76 -24.97
N PHE A 10 -5.13 10.53 -25.40
CA PHE A 10 -6.53 10.34 -25.04
C PHE A 10 -7.05 8.97 -25.50
N LYS A 11 -6.78 8.60 -26.75
CA LYS A 11 -7.09 7.27 -27.29
C LYS A 11 -6.36 6.16 -26.53
N GLN A 12 -5.07 6.34 -26.24
CA GLN A 12 -4.25 5.40 -25.49
C GLN A 12 -4.84 5.10 -24.11
N ILE A 13 -5.34 6.11 -23.37
CA ILE A 13 -6.01 5.92 -22.08
C ILE A 13 -7.19 4.96 -22.24
N ARG A 14 -8.08 5.20 -23.20
CA ARG A 14 -9.26 4.36 -23.42
C ARG A 14 -8.90 2.92 -23.75
N GLU A 15 -7.90 2.71 -24.62
CA GLU A 15 -7.46 1.38 -25.05
C GLU A 15 -6.84 0.59 -23.90
N GLU A 16 -6.03 1.22 -23.07
CA GLU A 16 -5.45 0.61 -21.87
C GLU A 16 -6.52 0.24 -20.83
N LEU A 17 -7.56 1.08 -20.69
CA LEU A 17 -8.71 0.78 -19.84
C LEU A 17 -9.62 -0.30 -20.44
N LYS A 18 -9.36 -0.72 -21.70
CA LYS A 18 -10.17 -1.68 -22.44
C LYS A 18 -11.64 -1.27 -22.58
N LEU A 19 -11.89 0.04 -22.67
CA LEU A 19 -13.21 0.61 -22.79
C LEU A 19 -13.57 0.84 -24.27
N THR A 20 -14.87 0.66 -24.60
CA THR A 20 -15.40 1.09 -25.89
C THR A 20 -15.52 2.63 -25.92
N GLN A 21 -15.59 3.22 -27.12
CA GLN A 21 -15.77 4.67 -27.25
C GLN A 21 -17.04 5.17 -26.56
N ALA A 22 -18.13 4.38 -26.61
CA ALA A 22 -19.40 4.73 -26.00
C ALA A 22 -19.32 4.73 -24.47
N VAL A 23 -18.76 3.68 -23.87
CA VAL A 23 -18.59 3.58 -22.41
C VAL A 23 -17.64 4.67 -21.91
N PHE A 24 -16.54 4.92 -22.62
CA PHE A 24 -15.59 5.97 -22.27
C PHE A 24 -16.21 7.37 -22.34
N ALA A 25 -17.10 7.60 -23.36
CA ALA A 25 -17.85 8.83 -23.49
C ALA A 25 -18.79 9.05 -22.29
N GLU A 26 -19.53 8.02 -21.91
CA GLU A 26 -20.44 8.04 -20.76
C GLU A 26 -19.69 8.35 -19.46
N GLU A 27 -18.58 7.66 -19.23
CA GLU A 27 -17.75 7.85 -18.03
C GLU A 27 -17.18 9.26 -17.89
N LEU A 28 -16.84 9.89 -19.02
CA LEU A 28 -16.27 11.24 -19.05
C LEU A 28 -17.35 12.33 -19.21
N GLY A 29 -18.60 11.95 -19.41
CA GLY A 29 -19.71 12.90 -19.63
C GLY A 29 -19.59 13.70 -20.93
N ILE A 30 -18.97 13.12 -22.00
CA ILE A 30 -18.71 13.83 -23.27
C ILE A 30 -19.67 13.44 -24.41
N GLY A 31 -20.69 12.64 -24.11
CA GLY A 31 -21.64 12.17 -25.13
C GLY A 31 -20.93 11.36 -26.22
N SER A 32 -21.41 11.47 -27.49
CA SER A 32 -20.89 10.69 -28.62
C SER A 32 -19.59 11.24 -29.26
N THR A 33 -18.91 12.20 -28.64
CA THR A 33 -17.79 12.93 -29.26
C THR A 33 -16.41 12.26 -29.15
N THR A 34 -16.31 11.09 -28.48
CA THR A 34 -15.03 10.38 -28.27
C THR A 34 -14.31 10.14 -29.59
N ALA A 35 -15.01 9.66 -30.62
CA ALA A 35 -14.43 9.39 -31.94
C ALA A 35 -13.85 10.64 -32.61
N ASP A 36 -14.50 11.79 -32.45
CA ASP A 36 -14.05 13.05 -33.03
C ASP A 36 -12.86 13.64 -32.27
N ILE A 37 -12.81 13.46 -30.95
CA ILE A 37 -11.63 13.79 -30.14
C ILE A 37 -10.45 12.92 -30.56
N GLU A 38 -10.60 11.60 -30.65
CA GLU A 38 -9.54 10.69 -31.03
C GLU A 38 -8.99 10.93 -32.45
N ARG A 39 -9.81 11.50 -33.33
CA ARG A 39 -9.40 11.92 -34.70
C ARG A 39 -8.86 13.34 -34.77
N GLY A 40 -8.82 14.05 -33.65
CA GLY A 40 -8.34 15.43 -33.60
C GLY A 40 -9.29 16.46 -34.20
N ARG A 41 -10.57 16.12 -34.42
CA ARG A 41 -11.57 17.02 -34.94
C ARG A 41 -12.17 17.96 -33.87
N THR A 42 -12.16 17.51 -32.63
CA THR A 42 -12.70 18.25 -31.49
C THR A 42 -11.67 18.20 -30.34
N ARG A 43 -11.51 19.31 -29.62
CA ARG A 43 -10.64 19.39 -28.46
C ARG A 43 -11.22 18.60 -27.28
N ILE A 44 -10.35 18.12 -26.40
CA ILE A 44 -10.74 17.45 -25.16
C ILE A 44 -11.40 18.50 -24.24
N PRO A 45 -12.68 18.34 -23.84
CA PRO A 45 -13.34 19.29 -22.96
C PRO A 45 -12.71 19.27 -21.55
N GLY A 46 -12.65 20.44 -20.90
CA GLY A 46 -12.06 20.56 -19.57
C GLY A 46 -12.72 19.68 -18.51
N HIS A 47 -14.04 19.43 -18.62
CA HIS A 47 -14.72 18.50 -17.70
C HIS A 47 -14.26 17.05 -17.91
N ALA A 48 -13.98 16.62 -19.15
CA ALA A 48 -13.43 15.29 -19.41
C ALA A 48 -12.00 15.13 -18.82
N VAL A 49 -11.18 16.17 -18.91
CA VAL A 49 -9.86 16.19 -18.25
C VAL A 49 -10.01 16.04 -16.73
N LYS A 50 -11.00 16.72 -16.13
CA LYS A 50 -11.32 16.62 -14.71
C LYS A 50 -11.75 15.20 -14.32
N GLU A 51 -12.59 14.56 -15.13
CA GLU A 51 -13.01 13.17 -14.88
C GLU A 51 -11.86 12.16 -15.07
N LEU A 52 -11.01 12.36 -16.08
CA LEU A 52 -9.79 11.58 -16.26
C LEU A 52 -8.86 11.69 -15.04
N LEU A 53 -8.72 12.89 -14.50
CA LEU A 53 -7.94 13.09 -13.27
C LEU A 53 -8.58 12.42 -12.07
N LYS A 54 -9.88 12.60 -11.86
CA LYS A 54 -10.59 12.09 -10.68
C LYS A 54 -10.72 10.57 -10.66
N LYS A 55 -11.13 9.98 -11.79
CA LYS A 55 -11.43 8.54 -11.87
C LYS A 55 -10.21 7.68 -12.13
N TYR A 56 -9.27 8.21 -12.91
CA TYR A 56 -8.14 7.43 -13.42
C TYR A 56 -6.77 8.00 -13.04
N HIS A 57 -6.75 9.10 -12.25
CA HIS A 57 -5.54 9.80 -11.83
C HIS A 57 -4.62 10.20 -13.00
N ILE A 58 -5.19 10.41 -14.19
CA ILE A 58 -4.43 10.85 -15.36
C ILE A 58 -3.90 12.27 -15.13
N ASN A 59 -2.59 12.44 -15.31
CA ASN A 59 -1.95 13.74 -15.23
C ASN A 59 -2.34 14.61 -16.44
N PRO A 60 -3.03 15.74 -16.24
CA PRO A 60 -3.36 16.63 -17.32
C PRO A 60 -2.13 17.14 -18.10
N LEU A 61 -1.02 17.40 -17.43
CA LEU A 61 0.24 17.82 -18.08
C LEU A 61 0.79 16.72 -18.99
N TRP A 62 0.65 15.46 -18.61
CA TRP A 62 1.01 14.37 -19.49
C TRP A 62 0.04 14.29 -20.67
N LEU A 63 -1.26 14.41 -20.45
CA LEU A 63 -2.25 14.35 -21.52
C LEU A 63 -1.94 15.41 -22.60
N PHE A 64 -1.54 16.61 -22.19
CA PHE A 64 -1.17 17.70 -23.08
C PHE A 64 0.29 17.72 -23.53
N GLY A 65 1.09 16.70 -23.16
CA GLY A 65 2.48 16.57 -23.64
C GLY A 65 3.52 17.36 -22.86
N GLU A 66 3.14 17.96 -21.72
CA GLU A 66 4.01 18.80 -20.89
C GLU A 66 4.75 18.01 -19.78
N SER A 67 4.37 16.74 -19.57
CA SER A 67 5.01 15.85 -18.60
C SER A 67 5.25 14.46 -19.18
N GLY A 68 6.30 13.80 -18.72
CA GLY A 68 6.56 12.38 -18.99
C GLY A 68 5.75 11.44 -18.09
N GLN A 69 5.17 11.95 -17.00
CA GLN A 69 4.44 11.15 -16.01
C GLN A 69 2.96 11.09 -16.35
N LYS A 70 2.50 9.92 -16.84
CA LYS A 70 1.12 9.68 -17.26
C LYS A 70 0.09 9.83 -16.13
N TYR A 71 0.43 9.34 -14.96
CA TYR A 71 -0.44 9.43 -13.80
C TYR A 71 0.05 10.56 -12.90
N LEU A 72 -0.86 11.47 -12.54
CA LEU A 72 -0.59 12.27 -11.36
C LEU A 72 -0.52 11.26 -10.21
N ARG A 73 0.70 10.99 -9.78
CA ARG A 73 0.86 10.58 -8.41
C ARG A 73 0.20 11.70 -7.61
N ALA A 74 -0.95 11.46 -6.97
CA ALA A 74 -1.11 12.09 -5.70
C ALA A 74 0.24 11.80 -5.02
N GLU A 75 0.99 12.81 -4.67
CA GLU A 75 1.96 12.70 -3.60
C GLU A 75 1.12 12.44 -2.34
N VAL A 76 0.56 11.24 -2.27
CA VAL A 76 0.20 10.65 -1.02
C VAL A 76 1.57 10.32 -0.45
N SER A 77 2.16 11.32 0.19
CA SER A 77 3.23 11.07 1.14
C SER A 77 2.64 10.03 2.08
N ALA A 78 3.00 8.77 1.85
CA ALA A 78 2.63 7.67 2.72
C ALA A 78 3.43 7.74 4.03
N GLY A 79 4.16 8.84 4.21
CA GLY A 79 4.91 9.13 5.41
C GLY A 79 4.05 9.63 6.56
N PRO A 80 4.54 9.50 7.81
CA PRO A 80 3.82 9.91 9.01
C PRO A 80 3.55 11.41 9.02
N LYS A 81 2.34 11.78 9.44
CA LYS A 81 1.95 13.19 9.62
C LYS A 81 2.47 13.79 10.92
N VAL A 82 2.69 12.96 11.93
CA VAL A 82 3.17 13.35 13.25
C VAL A 82 4.38 12.51 13.63
N ILE A 83 5.44 13.17 14.03
CA ILE A 83 6.66 12.57 14.60
C ILE A 83 6.79 13.09 16.03
N THR A 84 7.00 12.18 16.98
CA THR A 84 7.19 12.52 18.38
C THR A 84 8.66 12.45 18.76
N VAL A 85 9.07 13.30 19.71
CA VAL A 85 10.45 13.36 20.21
C VAL A 85 10.48 13.18 21.72
N ASP A 86 11.57 12.68 22.24
CA ASP A 86 11.83 12.60 23.67
C ASP A 86 12.30 13.97 24.24
N GLY A 87 12.50 14.03 25.55
CA GLY A 87 13.00 15.23 26.24
C GLY A 87 14.39 15.71 25.78
N SER A 88 15.12 14.93 25.01
CA SER A 88 16.42 15.30 24.40
C SER A 88 16.28 15.74 22.93
N GLY A 89 15.07 15.79 22.38
CA GLY A 89 14.79 16.14 20.99
C GLY A 89 15.06 15.01 19.99
N LYS A 90 15.26 13.78 20.45
CA LYS A 90 15.40 12.62 19.57
C LYS A 90 14.05 11.99 19.29
N GLU A 91 13.85 11.52 18.05
CA GLU A 91 12.67 10.75 17.69
C GLU A 91 12.52 9.53 18.59
N ASN A 92 11.32 9.31 19.07
CA ASN A 92 10.94 8.13 19.83
C ASN A 92 9.93 7.28 19.04
N ILE A 93 9.76 6.04 19.47
CA ILE A 93 8.87 5.07 18.82
C ILE A 93 7.57 5.05 19.61
N VAL A 94 6.53 5.63 19.05
CA VAL A 94 5.18 5.59 19.61
C VAL A 94 4.60 4.20 19.45
N LEU A 95 3.95 3.70 20.50
CA LEU A 95 3.31 2.38 20.55
C LEU A 95 1.79 2.50 20.37
N VAL A 96 1.31 1.96 19.26
CA VAL A 96 -0.11 1.89 18.92
C VAL A 96 -0.61 0.48 19.27
N ASN A 97 -1.24 0.34 20.44
CA ASN A 97 -1.86 -0.94 20.83
C ASN A 97 -3.20 -1.17 20.08
N ALA A 98 -3.77 -2.35 20.19
CA ALA A 98 -5.01 -2.71 19.50
C ALA A 98 -6.16 -1.73 19.78
N LYS A 99 -6.26 -1.21 21.01
CA LYS A 99 -7.26 -0.20 21.39
C LYS A 99 -7.01 1.15 20.70
N ALA A 100 -5.77 1.61 20.68
CA ALA A 100 -5.38 2.84 20.00
C ALA A 100 -5.49 2.73 18.48
N ALA A 101 -5.31 1.53 17.91
CA ALA A 101 -5.41 1.27 16.49
C ALA A 101 -6.77 1.66 15.91
N ALA A 102 -7.87 1.49 16.66
CA ALA A 102 -9.21 1.88 16.24
C ALA A 102 -9.35 3.41 16.06
N GLY A 103 -8.63 4.20 16.87
CA GLY A 103 -8.66 5.67 16.80
C GLY A 103 -7.59 6.27 15.87
N TYR A 104 -6.58 5.51 15.51
CA TYR A 104 -5.41 5.99 14.79
C TYR A 104 -5.75 6.67 13.43
N PRO A 105 -6.58 6.07 12.55
CA PRO A 105 -6.89 6.69 11.27
C PRO A 105 -7.57 8.06 11.40
N LEU A 106 -8.32 8.27 12.45
CA LEU A 106 -9.02 9.53 12.72
C LEU A 106 -8.10 10.60 13.28
N ASN A 107 -7.05 10.20 14.02
CA ASN A 107 -6.12 11.09 14.72
C ASN A 107 -4.75 11.19 14.04
N ILE A 108 -4.62 10.80 12.78
CA ILE A 108 -3.35 10.69 12.04
C ILE A 108 -2.55 12.00 11.96
N GLY A 109 -3.21 13.16 12.12
CA GLY A 109 -2.59 14.49 12.15
C GLY A 109 -2.64 15.17 13.51
N ASP A 110 -3.09 14.49 14.56
CA ASP A 110 -3.24 15.07 15.90
C ASP A 110 -2.03 14.79 16.78
N ALA A 111 -1.16 15.78 16.92
CA ALA A 111 0.05 15.68 17.74
C ALA A 111 -0.26 15.36 19.22
N GLN A 112 -1.32 15.96 19.79
CA GLN A 112 -1.68 15.76 21.21
C GLN A 112 -2.13 14.31 21.45
N TRP A 113 -2.85 13.75 20.48
CA TRP A 113 -3.24 12.34 20.55
C TRP A 113 -2.01 11.43 20.55
N PHE A 114 -1.02 11.67 19.66
CA PHE A 114 0.21 10.89 19.65
C PHE A 114 1.06 11.04 20.90
N GLU A 115 1.13 12.23 21.48
CA GLU A 115 1.82 12.49 22.75
C GLU A 115 1.19 11.76 23.94
N SER A 116 -0.10 11.43 23.85
CA SER A 116 -0.81 10.64 24.87
C SER A 116 -0.49 9.14 24.84
N LEU A 117 0.10 8.66 23.74
CA LEU A 117 0.44 7.25 23.58
C LEU A 117 1.78 6.90 24.23
N PRO A 118 1.94 5.68 24.71
CA PRO A 118 3.24 5.21 25.19
C PRO A 118 4.31 5.31 24.09
N ALA A 119 5.49 5.78 24.45
CA ALA A 119 6.61 5.88 23.52
C ALA A 119 7.93 5.47 24.20
N PHE A 120 8.89 4.97 23.42
CA PHE A 120 10.21 4.59 23.92
C PHE A 120 11.28 4.79 22.84
N GLY A 121 12.56 4.86 23.29
CA GLY A 121 13.71 4.90 22.40
C GLY A 121 14.45 3.57 22.36
N ILE A 122 14.89 3.16 21.17
CA ILE A 122 15.77 2.00 20.99
C ILE A 122 17.16 2.51 20.60
N PRO A 123 18.21 2.31 21.42
CA PRO A 123 19.56 2.82 21.15
C PRO A 123 20.35 1.94 20.17
N LEU A 124 19.69 1.14 19.34
CA LEU A 124 20.34 0.29 18.34
C LEU A 124 20.58 1.05 17.03
N PRO A 125 21.69 0.77 16.32
CA PRO A 125 22.02 1.42 15.05
C PRO A 125 20.93 1.30 13.98
N GLU A 126 20.20 0.18 13.95
CA GLU A 126 19.14 -0.14 13.00
C GLU A 126 17.94 0.81 13.08
N TYR A 127 17.79 1.49 14.22
CA TYR A 127 16.71 2.44 14.48
C TYR A 127 17.15 3.91 14.37
N ARG A 128 18.35 4.14 13.81
CA ARG A 128 18.86 5.49 13.56
C ARG A 128 18.49 5.97 12.16
N ASN A 129 18.36 7.27 11.99
CA ASN A 129 18.17 7.94 10.69
C ASN A 129 16.89 7.52 9.95
N ALA A 130 15.85 7.12 10.68
CA ALA A 130 14.53 6.83 10.13
C ALA A 130 13.47 6.93 11.24
N THR A 131 12.26 7.28 10.84
CA THR A 131 11.10 7.32 11.73
C THR A 131 10.51 5.92 11.88
N PHE A 132 10.26 5.51 13.12
CA PHE A 132 9.68 4.21 13.46
C PHE A 132 8.41 4.38 14.28
N ARG A 133 7.51 3.40 14.17
CA ARG A 133 6.30 3.27 14.98
C ARG A 133 6.03 1.81 15.33
N GLY A 134 5.60 1.57 16.56
CA GLY A 134 5.22 0.25 17.03
C GLY A 134 3.72 0.04 16.85
N PHE A 135 3.32 -1.11 16.30
CA PHE A 135 1.93 -1.52 16.15
C PHE A 135 1.72 -2.86 16.81
N GLN A 136 0.70 -2.99 17.63
CA GLN A 136 0.31 -4.29 18.16
C GLN A 136 -0.50 -5.04 17.12
N VAL A 137 -0.11 -6.28 16.88
CA VAL A 137 -0.81 -7.17 15.94
C VAL A 137 -2.13 -7.61 16.56
N ASP A 138 -3.22 -7.44 15.80
CA ASP A 138 -4.53 -7.93 16.13
C ASP A 138 -5.03 -8.86 15.02
N GLY A 139 -5.49 -10.05 15.39
CA GLY A 139 -5.92 -11.07 14.44
C GLY A 139 -4.82 -12.04 14.01
N ASP A 140 -5.12 -12.87 13.01
CA ASP A 140 -4.34 -14.04 12.60
C ASP A 140 -4.04 -14.09 11.09
N SER A 141 -4.33 -13.01 10.36
CA SER A 141 -4.14 -12.94 8.91
C SER A 141 -2.67 -13.07 8.46
N MET A 142 -1.73 -12.82 9.37
CA MET A 142 -0.28 -12.92 9.12
C MET A 142 0.38 -14.12 9.80
N LYS A 143 -0.42 -15.07 10.32
CA LYS A 143 0.11 -16.36 10.78
C LYS A 143 0.75 -17.13 9.63
N PRO A 144 1.79 -17.92 9.90
CA PRO A 144 2.38 -18.20 11.23
C PRO A 144 3.43 -17.18 11.67
N VAL A 145 3.78 -16.19 10.86
CA VAL A 145 4.93 -15.28 11.11
C VAL A 145 4.64 -14.27 12.21
N LEU A 146 3.41 -13.75 12.27
CA LEU A 146 2.96 -12.83 13.29
C LEU A 146 1.77 -13.42 14.05
N GLN A 147 1.83 -13.35 15.38
CA GLN A 147 0.75 -13.77 16.28
C GLN A 147 0.01 -12.55 16.81
N SER A 148 -1.28 -12.73 17.14
CA SER A 148 -2.05 -11.70 17.84
C SER A 148 -1.42 -11.39 19.20
N GLY A 149 -1.33 -10.10 19.55
CA GLY A 149 -0.68 -9.61 20.76
C GLY A 149 0.82 -9.27 20.61
N GLU A 150 1.50 -9.78 19.58
CA GLU A 150 2.87 -9.37 19.29
C GLU A 150 2.96 -7.89 18.87
N TRP A 151 4.12 -7.30 19.02
CA TRP A 151 4.42 -5.98 18.52
C TRP A 151 5.31 -6.03 17.28
N ILE A 152 5.01 -5.19 16.31
CA ILE A 152 5.85 -4.97 15.15
C ILE A 152 6.34 -3.53 15.15
N LEU A 153 7.61 -3.34 14.78
CA LEU A 153 8.20 -2.03 14.59
C LEU A 153 8.31 -1.75 13.10
N GLY A 154 7.57 -0.76 12.65
CA GLY A 154 7.51 -0.33 11.26
C GLY A 154 8.38 0.90 11.04
N ARG A 155 9.18 0.88 9.97
CA ARG A 155 9.91 2.02 9.45
C ARG A 155 9.02 2.78 8.47
N ALA A 156 8.92 4.10 8.63
CA ALA A 156 8.17 4.95 7.72
C ALA A 156 8.66 4.83 6.28
N LEU A 157 7.74 4.82 5.33
CA LEU A 157 8.02 4.85 3.91
C LEU A 157 7.38 6.09 3.30
N ASP A 158 8.20 6.90 2.66
CA ASP A 158 7.77 8.11 1.95
C ASP A 158 7.53 7.84 0.46
N ASP A 159 8.10 6.75 -0.06
CA ASP A 159 8.09 6.43 -1.49
C ASP A 159 7.58 5.02 -1.79
N TRP A 160 6.57 4.96 -2.65
CA TRP A 160 5.97 3.73 -3.17
C TRP A 160 6.91 2.91 -4.06
N ASP A 161 7.91 3.53 -4.68
CA ASP A 161 8.81 2.83 -5.60
C ASP A 161 9.80 1.95 -4.84
N ASN A 162 10.04 2.25 -3.56
CA ASN A 162 10.96 1.54 -2.68
C ASN A 162 10.35 0.31 -1.95
N LEU A 163 9.22 -0.22 -2.41
CA LEU A 163 8.67 -1.44 -1.84
C LEU A 163 9.58 -2.65 -2.12
N GLY A 164 10.16 -3.19 -1.06
CA GLY A 164 10.98 -4.40 -1.13
C GLY A 164 10.15 -5.64 -1.46
N ARG A 165 10.69 -6.52 -2.29
CA ARG A 165 10.04 -7.82 -2.57
C ARG A 165 9.93 -8.64 -1.29
N ASN A 166 8.78 -9.30 -1.09
CA ASN A 166 8.51 -10.17 0.06
C ASN A 166 8.59 -9.51 1.45
N LYS A 167 8.51 -8.19 1.54
CA LYS A 167 8.42 -7.48 2.81
C LYS A 167 6.97 -7.36 3.27
N MET A 168 6.79 -7.26 4.59
CA MET A 168 5.51 -6.97 5.22
C MET A 168 5.40 -5.46 5.48
N TYR A 169 4.19 -4.96 5.40
CA TYR A 169 3.90 -3.54 5.58
C TYR A 169 2.70 -3.36 6.49
N VAL A 170 2.76 -2.34 7.32
CA VAL A 170 1.59 -1.77 7.96
C VAL A 170 1.03 -0.72 6.99
N VAL A 171 -0.22 -0.88 6.63
CA VAL A 171 -0.95 0.00 5.71
C VAL A 171 -2.06 0.66 6.49
N VAL A 172 -2.05 1.99 6.56
CA VAL A 172 -3.07 2.81 7.22
C VAL A 172 -3.96 3.41 6.17
N THR A 173 -5.26 3.15 6.25
CA THR A 173 -6.30 3.73 5.41
C THR A 173 -7.09 4.80 6.17
N ALA A 174 -8.24 5.20 5.65
CA ALA A 174 -9.14 6.15 6.32
C ALA A 174 -9.78 5.57 7.59
N ASP A 175 -9.92 4.24 7.66
CA ASP A 175 -10.75 3.52 8.63
C ASP A 175 -10.07 2.31 9.26
N SER A 176 -8.88 1.92 8.79
CA SER A 176 -8.22 0.69 9.24
C SER A 176 -6.70 0.77 9.25
N ILE A 177 -6.10 -0.12 10.06
CA ILE A 177 -4.67 -0.45 10.05
C ILE A 177 -4.54 -1.93 9.69
N LEU A 178 -3.84 -2.22 8.62
CA LEU A 178 -3.69 -3.57 8.09
C LEU A 178 -2.21 -3.95 8.03
N VAL A 179 -1.88 -5.16 8.46
CA VAL A 179 -0.53 -5.72 8.25
C VAL A 179 -0.62 -6.75 7.13
N LYS A 180 0.07 -6.50 6.01
CA LYS A 180 0.01 -7.34 4.80
C LYS A 180 1.32 -7.33 4.03
N LYS A 181 1.49 -8.28 3.12
CA LYS A 181 2.42 -8.13 1.99
C LYS A 181 1.77 -7.29 0.92
N ILE A 182 2.57 -6.52 0.19
CA ILE A 182 2.07 -5.69 -0.92
C ILE A 182 2.57 -6.25 -2.23
N GLN A 183 1.64 -6.51 -3.14
CA GLN A 183 1.94 -6.83 -4.53
C GLN A 183 1.45 -5.67 -5.40
N LYS A 184 2.40 -5.01 -6.07
CA LYS A 184 2.10 -3.94 -7.02
C LYS A 184 1.49 -4.52 -8.28
N ASP A 185 0.47 -3.86 -8.80
CA ASP A 185 0.07 -4.01 -10.18
C ASP A 185 0.79 -2.92 -11.00
N ALA A 186 1.69 -3.33 -11.88
CA ALA A 186 2.53 -2.40 -12.65
C ALA A 186 1.72 -1.51 -13.61
N ALA A 187 0.53 -1.94 -13.99
CA ALA A 187 -0.30 -1.26 -14.97
C ALA A 187 -1.36 -0.33 -14.35
N THR A 188 -1.55 -0.37 -13.02
CA THR A 188 -2.65 0.33 -12.37
C THR A 188 -2.21 1.09 -11.11
N THR A 189 -3.10 1.94 -10.60
CA THR A 189 -2.93 2.60 -9.29
C THR A 189 -3.26 1.67 -8.12
N PHE A 190 -3.76 0.46 -8.40
CA PHE A 190 -4.14 -0.49 -7.38
C PHE A 190 -2.95 -1.31 -6.86
N VAL A 191 -3.07 -1.75 -5.62
CA VAL A 191 -2.20 -2.72 -4.98
C VAL A 191 -3.04 -3.86 -4.41
N ASN A 192 -2.47 -5.06 -4.40
CA ASN A 192 -3.07 -6.20 -3.72
C ASN A 192 -2.37 -6.38 -2.37
N LEU A 193 -3.16 -6.31 -1.31
CA LEU A 193 -2.73 -6.60 0.04
C LEU A 193 -2.93 -8.09 0.30
N ILE A 194 -1.84 -8.82 0.53
CA ILE A 194 -1.83 -10.27 0.63
C ILE A 194 -1.54 -10.70 2.05
N SER A 195 -2.39 -11.54 2.60
CA SER A 195 -2.20 -12.21 3.89
C SER A 195 -1.20 -13.36 3.77
N LEU A 196 -0.53 -13.71 4.86
CA LEU A 196 0.26 -14.95 4.92
C LEU A 196 -0.63 -16.16 5.21
N ASN A 197 -1.69 -15.96 6.01
CA ASN A 197 -2.69 -16.97 6.23
C ASN A 197 -3.58 -17.13 4.98
N PRO A 198 -3.61 -18.32 4.36
CA PRO A 198 -4.35 -18.57 3.12
C PRO A 198 -5.88 -18.48 3.27
N ASP A 199 -6.40 -18.51 4.50
CA ASP A 199 -7.83 -18.37 4.76
C ASP A 199 -8.36 -16.95 4.45
N TYR A 200 -7.44 -16.00 4.25
CA TYR A 200 -7.76 -14.61 3.94
C TYR A 200 -7.53 -14.29 2.48
N ALA A 201 -8.59 -13.92 1.78
CA ALA A 201 -8.50 -13.46 0.39
C ALA A 201 -7.68 -12.16 0.26
N PRO A 202 -6.99 -11.95 -0.86
CA PRO A 202 -6.31 -10.69 -1.15
C PRO A 202 -7.30 -9.52 -1.17
N ILE A 203 -6.87 -8.38 -0.62
CA ILE A 203 -7.64 -7.13 -0.63
C ILE A 203 -7.05 -6.22 -1.71
N ARG A 204 -7.87 -5.83 -2.68
CA ARG A 204 -7.50 -4.85 -3.68
C ARG A 204 -7.80 -3.45 -3.17
N LEU A 205 -6.78 -2.59 -3.13
CA LEU A 205 -6.87 -1.23 -2.60
C LEU A 205 -6.27 -0.24 -3.59
N ASP A 206 -6.92 0.92 -3.76
CA ASP A 206 -6.32 2.03 -4.51
C ASP A 206 -5.22 2.69 -3.66
N ARG A 207 -4.12 3.07 -4.30
CA ARG A 207 -3.01 3.74 -3.60
C ARG A 207 -3.44 5.06 -2.96
N GLY A 208 -4.42 5.74 -3.54
CA GLY A 208 -4.98 6.98 -3.01
C GLY A 208 -5.73 6.82 -1.69
N GLU A 209 -6.14 5.61 -1.33
CA GLU A 209 -6.78 5.30 -0.05
C GLU A 209 -5.78 5.12 1.09
N ILE A 210 -4.49 4.92 0.78
CA ILE A 210 -3.45 4.71 1.77
C ILE A 210 -2.94 6.05 2.28
N ARG A 211 -3.07 6.26 3.58
CA ARG A 211 -2.65 7.48 4.27
C ARG A 211 -1.23 7.41 4.81
N GLU A 212 -0.86 6.26 5.37
CA GLU A 212 0.51 5.97 5.83
C GLU A 212 0.89 4.54 5.50
N MET A 213 2.19 4.34 5.32
CA MET A 213 2.75 3.03 5.08
C MET A 213 4.07 2.86 5.83
N TRP A 214 4.21 1.71 6.49
CA TRP A 214 5.36 1.39 7.30
C TRP A 214 5.88 0.02 6.90
N GLN A 215 7.16 -0.07 6.54
CA GLN A 215 7.79 -1.38 6.33
C GLN A 215 8.06 -2.04 7.67
N VAL A 216 7.57 -3.25 7.88
CA VAL A 216 7.87 -4.02 9.08
C VAL A 216 9.36 -4.34 9.11
N ASN A 217 10.04 -3.86 10.14
CA ASN A 217 11.48 -4.01 10.32
C ASN A 217 11.81 -5.12 11.32
N SER A 218 11.06 -5.20 12.39
CA SER A 218 11.26 -6.18 13.46
C SER A 218 9.96 -6.49 14.19
N LYS A 219 9.97 -7.58 14.95
CA LYS A 219 8.89 -7.92 15.86
C LYS A 219 9.43 -8.07 17.28
N LEU A 220 8.58 -7.79 18.27
CA LEU A 220 8.79 -8.08 19.67
C LEU A 220 7.75 -9.12 20.10
N SER A 221 8.23 -10.28 20.47
CA SER A 221 7.41 -11.37 21.01
C SER A 221 7.67 -11.50 22.50
N PHE A 222 6.61 -11.66 23.27
CA PHE A 222 6.68 -11.89 24.72
C PHE A 222 6.31 -13.32 25.08
N ASP A 223 5.90 -14.11 24.09
CA ASP A 223 5.60 -15.53 24.21
C ASP A 223 6.62 -16.33 23.38
N LEU A 224 7.74 -16.67 23.99
CA LEU A 224 8.81 -17.42 23.34
C LEU A 224 8.43 -18.88 23.08
N GLU A 225 7.53 -19.45 23.86
CA GLU A 225 7.11 -20.84 23.68
C GLU A 225 6.24 -21.01 22.43
N ALA A 226 5.37 -20.04 22.15
CA ALA A 226 4.59 -20.03 20.91
C ALA A 226 5.47 -19.97 19.64
N ASP A 227 6.58 -19.24 19.68
CA ASP A 227 7.53 -19.17 18.59
C ASP A 227 8.23 -20.53 18.34
N PHE A 228 8.60 -21.25 19.39
CA PHE A 228 9.18 -22.59 19.27
C PHE A 228 8.21 -23.60 18.64
N GLN A 229 6.95 -23.57 19.02
CA GLN A 229 5.93 -24.44 18.41
C GLN A 229 5.73 -24.15 16.92
N ASN A 230 5.74 -22.90 16.53
CA ASN A 230 5.62 -22.51 15.12
C ASN A 230 6.80 -22.96 14.26
N VAL A 231 8.03 -22.85 14.76
CA VAL A 231 9.24 -23.35 14.09
C VAL A 231 9.18 -24.86 13.93
N SER A 232 8.76 -25.58 14.98
CA SER A 232 8.62 -27.03 14.95
C SER A 232 7.56 -27.49 13.95
N LEU A 233 6.42 -26.81 13.87
CA LEU A 233 5.36 -27.11 12.90
C LEU A 233 5.79 -26.82 11.45
N GLN A 234 6.58 -25.79 11.21
CA GLN A 234 7.13 -25.50 9.88
C GLN A 234 8.12 -26.57 9.44
N SER A 235 9.01 -27.01 10.35
CA SER A 235 9.93 -28.10 10.10
C SER A 235 9.18 -29.38 9.74
N LEU A 236 8.18 -29.75 10.54
CA LEU A 236 7.35 -30.93 10.29
C LEU A 236 6.58 -30.85 8.94
N HIS A 237 6.06 -29.70 8.59
CA HIS A 237 5.41 -29.48 7.29
C HIS A 237 6.36 -29.64 6.11
N GLN A 238 7.59 -29.16 6.25
CA GLN A 238 8.62 -29.31 5.24
C GLN A 238 9.00 -30.77 5.05
N GLU A 239 9.24 -31.50 6.14
CA GLU A 239 9.53 -32.93 6.12
C GLU A 239 8.38 -33.75 5.50
N MET A 240 7.13 -33.43 5.85
CA MET A 240 5.96 -34.07 5.24
C MET A 240 5.87 -33.80 3.73
N LYS A 241 6.26 -32.63 3.28
CA LYS A 241 6.25 -32.30 1.84
C LYS A 241 7.32 -33.08 1.09
N GLU A 242 8.50 -33.15 1.65
CA GLU A 242 9.62 -33.94 1.08
C GLU A 242 9.26 -35.42 1.02
N LEU A 243 8.71 -35.98 2.09
CA LEU A 243 8.24 -37.37 2.12
C LEU A 243 7.17 -37.65 1.07
N LYS A 244 6.20 -36.74 0.89
CA LYS A 244 5.18 -36.87 -0.18
C LYS A 244 5.79 -36.86 -1.57
N GLU A 245 6.82 -36.07 -1.81
CA GLU A 245 7.53 -36.04 -3.10
C GLU A 245 8.32 -37.34 -3.34
N GLU A 246 8.97 -37.87 -2.31
CA GLU A 246 9.66 -39.18 -2.40
C GLU A 246 8.69 -40.33 -2.71
N VAL A 247 7.57 -40.40 -1.97
CA VAL A 247 6.52 -41.42 -2.23
C VAL A 247 5.99 -41.32 -3.64
N ARG A 248 5.78 -40.12 -4.18
CA ARG A 248 5.37 -39.91 -5.57
C ARG A 248 6.42 -40.36 -6.59
N LYS A 249 7.72 -40.25 -6.27
CA LYS A 249 8.82 -40.74 -7.12
C LYS A 249 8.93 -42.25 -7.12
N MET A 250 8.63 -42.89 -5.99
CA MET A 250 8.64 -44.37 -5.87
C MET A 250 7.40 -45.04 -6.48
N ALA A 251 6.32 -44.29 -6.66
CA ALA A 251 5.06 -44.79 -7.25
C ALA A 251 5.00 -44.64 -8.79
N LYS A 252 6.06 -44.20 -9.43
CA LYS A 252 6.25 -44.12 -10.88
C LYS A 252 7.27 -45.14 -11.33
#